data_f99d00db0e9015c2436f39d7141cf31c
#
_entry.id   f99d00db0e9015c2436f39d7141cf31c
#
_cell.length_a   1.000
_cell.length_b   1.000
_cell.length_c   1.000
_cell.angle_alpha   90.00
_cell.angle_beta   90.00
_cell.angle_gamma   90.00
#
_symmetry.space_group_name_H-M   'P 1'
#
loop_
_entity.id
_entity.type
_entity.pdbx_description
1 polymer ?
#
loop_
_entity_poly.entity_id
_entity_poly.type
_entity_poly.pdbx_seq_one_letter_code
_entity_poly.pdbx_strand_id
1 'polypeptide(L)'
;MTERLYEDDAQLRSMQARVLASGPEGIELDRTVFYARGGGQPGDVGRLQWDGGETVIAETTKGEGAAIMHVPAPGAALPPVGAVVTGTIDWDRRHRLMRMHTAMHLLCSLIKGAAVTGGSVGADRSRLDFDLPNPPPKEDVEAGLNALIAADHPVHLTWVAESVLDENPALVRTMSVQPPRGTGRLRLVRIGPEDAPVDLQPCGGTHVARTGEIGRIAVLKIENKGKQNRRIIIAPVG
;
A
#
# COMPACT_ATOMS: atom_id res chain seq x y z
N MET A 1 -20.96 -6.20 -1.77
CA MET A 1 -19.87 -5.58 -0.98
C MET A 1 -18.79 -6.61 -0.76
N THR A 2 -17.56 -6.33 -1.11
CA THR A 2 -16.43 -7.25 -0.95
C THR A 2 -15.75 -7.05 0.41
N GLU A 3 -15.64 -8.10 1.22
CA GLU A 3 -14.83 -8.12 2.43
C GLU A 3 -13.34 -8.06 2.08
N ARG A 4 -12.58 -7.13 2.66
CA ARG A 4 -11.18 -6.85 2.30
C ARG A 4 -10.23 -7.45 3.35
N LEU A 5 -9.93 -8.73 3.22
CA LEU A 5 -9.10 -9.48 4.18
C LEU A 5 -7.69 -8.88 4.35
N TYR A 6 -7.14 -8.27 3.30
CA TYR A 6 -5.83 -7.62 3.33
C TYR A 6 -5.77 -6.36 4.23
N GLU A 7 -6.92 -5.80 4.62
CA GLU A 7 -6.96 -4.64 5.51
C GLU A 7 -6.63 -5.03 6.95
N ASP A 8 -6.96 -6.26 7.35
CA ASP A 8 -6.69 -6.80 8.69
C ASP A 8 -5.39 -7.59 8.71
N ASP A 9 -5.10 -8.37 7.65
CA ASP A 9 -3.85 -9.13 7.52
C ASP A 9 -3.30 -9.05 6.09
N ALA A 10 -2.28 -8.22 5.90
CA ALA A 10 -1.59 -8.05 4.62
C ALA A 10 -0.70 -9.24 4.24
N GLN A 11 -0.45 -10.20 5.16
CA GLN A 11 0.39 -11.39 4.92
C GLN A 11 -0.40 -12.54 4.27
N LEU A 12 -1.72 -12.46 4.21
CA LEU A 12 -2.56 -13.45 3.54
C LEU A 12 -2.23 -13.54 2.05
N ARG A 13 -1.96 -14.75 1.57
CA ARG A 13 -1.55 -15.02 0.19
C ARG A 13 -2.64 -15.64 -0.66
N SER A 14 -3.61 -16.28 -0.03
CA SER A 14 -4.72 -16.95 -0.69
C SER A 14 -6.00 -16.90 0.13
N MET A 15 -7.14 -17.09 -0.53
CA MET A 15 -8.45 -17.21 0.12
C MET A 15 -9.37 -18.11 -0.71
N GLN A 16 -10.45 -18.56 -0.09
CA GLN A 16 -11.63 -19.02 -0.82
C GLN A 16 -12.70 -17.93 -0.80
N ALA A 17 -13.37 -17.75 -1.94
CA ALA A 17 -14.38 -16.73 -2.11
C ALA A 17 -15.46 -17.21 -3.09
N ARG A 18 -16.65 -16.59 -3.01
CA ARG A 18 -17.73 -16.80 -3.95
C ARG A 18 -17.78 -15.70 -5.00
N VAL A 19 -17.97 -16.06 -6.24
CA VAL A 19 -18.13 -15.13 -7.35
C VAL A 19 -19.52 -14.46 -7.27
N LEU A 20 -19.55 -13.15 -7.17
CA LEU A 20 -20.76 -12.32 -7.14
C LEU A 20 -21.14 -11.80 -8.54
N ALA A 21 -20.11 -11.40 -9.32
CA ALA A 21 -20.25 -10.99 -10.71
C ALA A 21 -19.04 -11.44 -11.50
N SER A 22 -19.20 -11.70 -12.80
CA SER A 22 -18.14 -12.21 -13.66
C SER A 22 -18.30 -11.67 -15.07
N GLY A 23 -17.27 -10.99 -15.55
CA GLY A 23 -17.22 -10.41 -16.89
C GLY A 23 -15.79 -10.02 -17.29
N PRO A 24 -15.60 -9.61 -18.57
CA PRO A 24 -14.29 -9.23 -19.08
C PRO A 24 -13.73 -7.95 -18.41
N GLU A 25 -14.60 -7.09 -17.90
CA GLU A 25 -14.23 -5.86 -17.19
C GLU A 25 -13.79 -6.12 -15.73
N GLY A 26 -14.12 -7.30 -15.18
CA GLY A 26 -13.72 -7.70 -13.84
C GLY A 26 -14.63 -8.76 -13.23
N ILE A 27 -14.08 -9.39 -12.21
CA ILE A 27 -14.75 -10.42 -11.39
C ILE A 27 -14.90 -9.84 -9.99
N GLU A 28 -16.14 -9.74 -9.49
CA GLU A 28 -16.42 -9.36 -8.11
C GLU A 28 -16.55 -10.61 -7.24
N LEU A 29 -15.92 -10.59 -6.07
CA LEU A 29 -15.96 -11.66 -5.08
C LEU A 29 -16.57 -11.14 -3.78
N ASP A 30 -17.16 -12.06 -2.96
CA ASP A 30 -17.69 -11.74 -1.64
C ASP A 30 -16.59 -11.31 -0.64
N ARG A 31 -15.34 -11.84 -0.82
CA ARG A 31 -14.16 -11.47 -0.05
C ARG A 31 -12.89 -11.55 -0.88
N THR A 32 -11.83 -10.85 -0.46
CA THR A 32 -10.57 -10.86 -1.21
C THR A 32 -9.34 -10.58 -0.35
N VAL A 33 -8.22 -11.29 -0.67
CA VAL A 33 -6.86 -10.95 -0.22
C VAL A 33 -6.15 -10.00 -1.20
N PHE A 34 -6.71 -9.77 -2.40
CA PHE A 34 -6.10 -8.91 -3.41
C PHE A 34 -6.30 -7.44 -3.05
N TYR A 35 -5.22 -6.71 -2.87
CA TYR A 35 -5.23 -5.28 -2.67
C TYR A 35 -5.69 -4.57 -3.94
N ALA A 36 -6.71 -3.74 -3.82
CA ALA A 36 -7.15 -2.90 -4.93
C ALA A 36 -6.31 -1.63 -5.04
N ARG A 37 -5.91 -1.26 -6.24
CA ARG A 37 -5.13 -0.04 -6.52
C ARG A 37 -5.66 1.16 -5.75
N GLY A 38 -4.78 1.82 -5.01
CA GLY A 38 -5.12 2.99 -4.21
C GLY A 38 -3.93 3.58 -3.45
N GLY A 39 -4.01 4.83 -3.02
CA GLY A 39 -2.96 5.46 -2.20
C GLY A 39 -1.56 5.45 -2.83
N GLY A 40 -1.45 5.46 -4.16
CA GLY A 40 -0.17 5.36 -4.87
C GLY A 40 0.39 3.96 -5.00
N GLN A 41 -0.22 2.93 -4.38
CA GLN A 41 0.18 1.52 -4.53
C GLN A 41 -0.62 0.85 -5.65
N PRO A 42 0.03 0.10 -6.57
CA PRO A 42 -0.64 -0.72 -7.59
C PRO A 42 -1.50 -1.82 -6.96
N GLY A 43 -2.55 -2.23 -7.68
CA GLY A 43 -3.35 -3.39 -7.31
C GLY A 43 -2.56 -4.69 -7.42
N ASP A 44 -3.01 -5.72 -6.70
CA ASP A 44 -2.41 -7.04 -6.84
C ASP A 44 -2.76 -7.71 -8.14
N VAL A 45 -1.90 -8.62 -8.52
CA VAL A 45 -2.09 -9.59 -9.59
C VAL A 45 -2.05 -10.99 -9.01
N GLY A 46 -2.48 -12.00 -9.77
CA GLY A 46 -2.49 -13.37 -9.31
C GLY A 46 -3.39 -14.26 -10.15
N ARG A 47 -4.09 -15.19 -9.52
CA ARG A 47 -5.00 -16.11 -10.21
C ARG A 47 -6.23 -16.46 -9.37
N LEU A 48 -7.30 -16.82 -10.05
CA LEU A 48 -8.48 -17.45 -9.47
C LEU A 48 -8.64 -18.83 -10.10
N GLN A 49 -8.83 -19.85 -9.27
CA GLN A 49 -9.02 -21.24 -9.67
C GLN A 49 -10.38 -21.74 -9.17
N TRP A 50 -11.11 -22.49 -10.00
CA TRP A 50 -12.38 -23.11 -9.65
C TRP A 50 -12.50 -24.49 -10.29
N ASP A 51 -13.54 -25.23 -9.95
CA ASP A 51 -13.83 -26.49 -10.62
C ASP A 51 -14.16 -26.24 -12.10
N GLY A 52 -13.27 -26.71 -12.98
CA GLY A 52 -13.37 -26.55 -14.43
C GLY A 52 -12.54 -25.41 -15.04
N GLY A 53 -11.72 -24.64 -14.25
CA GLY A 53 -10.89 -23.62 -14.87
C GLY A 53 -10.01 -22.77 -13.95
N GLU A 54 -9.24 -21.93 -14.61
CA GLU A 54 -8.39 -20.93 -13.98
C GLU A 54 -8.40 -19.64 -14.80
N THR A 55 -8.28 -18.50 -14.12
CA THR A 55 -8.02 -17.21 -14.77
C THR A 55 -6.88 -16.46 -14.10
N VAL A 56 -6.05 -15.81 -14.91
CA VAL A 56 -5.02 -14.87 -14.44
C VAL A 56 -5.67 -13.51 -14.18
N ILE A 57 -5.40 -12.94 -13.02
CA ILE A 57 -5.80 -11.59 -12.67
C ILE A 57 -4.64 -10.65 -12.97
N ALA A 58 -4.84 -9.78 -13.95
CA ALA A 58 -3.84 -8.83 -14.44
C ALA A 58 -3.79 -7.54 -13.63
N GLU A 59 -4.87 -7.20 -12.92
CA GLU A 59 -4.98 -6.01 -12.09
C GLU A 59 -6.10 -6.20 -11.05
N THR A 60 -6.02 -5.50 -9.94
CA THR A 60 -7.12 -5.38 -8.97
C THR A 60 -7.44 -3.91 -8.75
N THR A 61 -8.70 -3.52 -8.95
CA THR A 61 -9.16 -2.13 -8.87
C THR A 61 -10.38 -1.99 -7.97
N LYS A 62 -10.69 -0.77 -7.58
CA LYS A 62 -11.96 -0.45 -6.93
C LYS A 62 -13.06 -0.45 -7.98
N GLY A 63 -14.16 -1.10 -7.68
CA GLY A 63 -15.40 -1.04 -8.45
C GLY A 63 -16.36 0.01 -7.91
N GLU A 64 -17.64 -0.12 -8.25
CA GLU A 64 -18.68 0.76 -7.76
C GLU A 64 -18.97 0.50 -6.27
N GLY A 65 -19.15 1.57 -5.50
CA GLY A 65 -19.37 1.48 -4.06
C GLY A 65 -18.21 0.82 -3.31
N ALA A 66 -18.46 -0.32 -2.68
CA ALA A 66 -17.47 -1.09 -1.93
C ALA A 66 -16.97 -2.36 -2.66
N ALA A 67 -17.29 -2.51 -3.95
CA ALA A 67 -16.83 -3.63 -4.76
C ALA A 67 -15.33 -3.58 -5.02
N ILE A 68 -14.69 -4.74 -5.11
CA ILE A 68 -13.33 -4.92 -5.60
C ILE A 68 -13.40 -5.75 -6.87
N MET A 69 -12.81 -5.23 -7.94
CA MET A 69 -12.82 -5.84 -9.26
C MET A 69 -11.47 -6.50 -9.54
N HIS A 70 -11.51 -7.80 -9.74
CA HIS A 70 -10.36 -8.59 -10.18
C HIS A 70 -10.39 -8.64 -11.70
N VAL A 71 -9.55 -7.84 -12.36
CA VAL A 71 -9.53 -7.69 -13.82
C VAL A 71 -8.81 -8.87 -14.44
N PRO A 72 -9.49 -9.72 -15.22
CA PRO A 72 -8.87 -10.87 -15.86
C PRO A 72 -7.91 -10.44 -16.98
N ALA A 73 -6.92 -11.26 -17.29
CA ALA A 73 -6.10 -11.07 -18.47
C ALA A 73 -6.97 -11.17 -19.74
N PRO A 74 -6.63 -10.44 -20.84
CA PRO A 74 -7.41 -10.50 -22.07
C PRO A 74 -7.56 -11.93 -22.60
N GLY A 75 -8.81 -12.33 -22.87
CA GLY A 75 -9.13 -13.66 -23.38
C GLY A 75 -9.09 -14.80 -22.35
N ALA A 76 -8.86 -14.48 -21.06
CA ALA A 76 -8.88 -15.49 -20.02
C ALA A 76 -10.29 -16.07 -19.79
N ALA A 77 -10.35 -17.32 -19.35
CA ALA A 77 -11.62 -17.95 -18.95
C ALA A 77 -12.22 -17.22 -17.75
N LEU A 78 -13.56 -17.19 -17.67
CA LEU A 78 -14.28 -16.51 -16.59
C LEU A 78 -14.97 -17.53 -15.69
N PRO A 79 -14.87 -17.41 -14.35
CA PRO A 79 -15.59 -18.28 -13.44
C PRO A 79 -17.11 -17.99 -13.52
N PRO A 80 -17.97 -19.01 -13.43
CA PRO A 80 -19.41 -18.79 -13.33
C PRO A 80 -19.81 -18.01 -12.08
N VAL A 81 -20.83 -17.15 -12.17
CA VAL A 81 -21.44 -16.51 -10.99
C VAL A 81 -21.95 -17.58 -10.03
N GLY A 82 -21.67 -17.41 -8.73
CA GLY A 82 -21.99 -18.37 -7.69
C GLY A 82 -20.92 -19.44 -7.46
N ALA A 83 -19.95 -19.60 -8.36
CA ALA A 83 -18.85 -20.54 -8.15
C ALA A 83 -18.00 -20.16 -6.92
N VAL A 84 -17.44 -21.17 -6.27
CA VAL A 84 -16.39 -20.99 -5.27
C VAL A 84 -15.05 -21.01 -5.98
N VAL A 85 -14.24 -19.98 -5.75
CA VAL A 85 -12.90 -19.85 -6.30
C VAL A 85 -11.85 -19.84 -5.20
N THR A 86 -10.68 -20.40 -5.49
CA THR A 86 -9.47 -20.17 -4.69
C THR A 86 -8.67 -19.06 -5.37
N GLY A 87 -8.56 -17.92 -4.70
CA GLY A 87 -7.74 -16.81 -5.16
C GLY A 87 -6.34 -16.86 -4.53
N THR A 88 -5.30 -16.68 -5.35
CA THR A 88 -3.90 -16.64 -4.92
C THR A 88 -3.22 -15.44 -5.56
N ILE A 89 -2.64 -14.55 -4.74
CA ILE A 89 -1.89 -13.39 -5.22
C ILE A 89 -0.48 -13.79 -5.66
N ASP A 90 0.14 -12.98 -6.54
CA ASP A 90 1.59 -12.97 -6.75
C ASP A 90 2.25 -12.39 -5.49
N TRP A 91 2.65 -13.29 -4.59
CA TRP A 91 3.22 -12.89 -3.32
C TRP A 91 4.56 -12.16 -3.45
N ASP A 92 5.40 -12.56 -4.37
CA ASP A 92 6.72 -11.93 -4.54
C ASP A 92 6.57 -10.47 -4.97
N ARG A 93 5.62 -10.20 -5.86
CA ARG A 93 5.27 -8.84 -6.26
C ARG A 93 4.63 -8.06 -5.10
N ARG A 94 3.66 -8.64 -4.37
CA ARG A 94 3.02 -8.04 -3.19
C ARG A 94 4.06 -7.68 -2.13
N HIS A 95 4.94 -8.59 -1.77
CA HIS A 95 5.93 -8.39 -0.73
C HIS A 95 6.94 -7.29 -1.11
N ARG A 96 7.38 -7.23 -2.38
CA ARG A 96 8.21 -6.10 -2.87
C ARG A 96 7.49 -4.76 -2.73
N LEU A 97 6.20 -4.69 -3.08
CA LEU A 97 5.40 -3.47 -2.89
C LEU A 97 5.24 -3.10 -1.41
N MET A 98 5.01 -4.07 -0.52
CA MET A 98 4.94 -3.86 0.93
C MET A 98 6.26 -3.29 1.49
N ARG A 99 7.40 -3.86 1.11
CA ARG A 99 8.73 -3.37 1.47
C ARG A 99 8.91 -1.90 1.08
N MET A 100 8.63 -1.59 -0.18
CA MET A 100 8.77 -0.23 -0.71
C MET A 100 7.76 0.74 -0.10
N HIS A 101 6.52 0.31 0.16
CA HIS A 101 5.52 1.16 0.81
C HIS A 101 5.93 1.51 2.25
N THR A 102 6.40 0.53 3.02
CA THR A 102 6.89 0.76 4.38
C THR A 102 8.15 1.64 4.38
N ALA A 103 9.05 1.47 3.40
CA ALA A 103 10.21 2.36 3.23
C ALA A 103 9.78 3.82 2.97
N MET A 104 8.67 4.06 2.25
CA MET A 104 8.15 5.42 2.04
C MET A 104 7.61 6.03 3.34
N HIS A 105 6.99 5.24 4.23
CA HIS A 105 6.60 5.69 5.57
C HIS A 105 7.82 6.11 6.40
N LEU A 106 8.88 5.31 6.40
CA LEU A 106 10.14 5.68 7.06
C LEU A 106 10.76 6.95 6.45
N LEU A 107 10.69 7.10 5.12
CA LEU A 107 11.15 8.33 4.46
C LEU A 107 10.34 9.55 4.91
N CYS A 108 9.00 9.43 5.05
CA CYS A 108 8.17 10.48 5.61
C CYS A 108 8.60 10.88 7.03
N SER A 109 8.96 9.91 7.88
CA SER A 109 9.37 10.18 9.27
C SER A 109 10.70 10.93 9.35
N LEU A 110 11.60 10.74 8.38
CA LEU A 110 12.89 11.45 8.30
C LEU A 110 12.74 12.89 7.82
N ILE A 111 11.82 13.15 6.88
CA ILE A 111 11.59 14.48 6.32
C ILE A 111 10.55 15.22 7.18
N LYS A 112 11.00 15.66 8.37
CA LYS A 112 10.13 16.34 9.33
C LYS A 112 9.69 17.72 8.84
N GLY A 113 8.44 18.08 9.13
CA GLY A 113 7.89 19.40 8.84
C GLY A 113 7.52 19.66 7.37
N ALA A 114 7.79 18.72 6.47
CA ALA A 114 7.38 18.81 5.07
C ALA A 114 6.12 17.99 4.82
N ALA A 115 5.18 18.59 4.08
CA ALA A 115 3.98 17.89 3.65
C ALA A 115 4.25 17.07 2.38
N VAL A 116 3.66 15.90 2.27
CA VAL A 116 3.72 15.05 1.07
C VAL A 116 2.74 15.58 0.03
N THR A 117 3.26 16.00 -1.12
CA THR A 117 2.47 16.53 -2.24
C THR A 117 2.12 15.47 -3.28
N GLY A 118 2.76 14.30 -3.23
CA GLY A 118 2.48 13.18 -4.11
C GLY A 118 3.36 11.99 -3.80
N GLY A 119 2.97 10.81 -4.30
CA GLY A 119 3.72 9.58 -4.09
C GLY A 119 3.35 8.50 -5.10
N SER A 120 4.26 7.55 -5.29
CA SER A 120 4.01 6.35 -6.08
C SER A 120 4.86 5.20 -5.56
N VAL A 121 4.21 4.11 -5.22
CA VAL A 121 4.83 2.85 -4.82
C VAL A 121 5.10 2.00 -6.07
N GLY A 122 6.30 1.49 -6.20
CA GLY A 122 6.67 0.51 -7.22
C GLY A 122 7.60 -0.54 -6.64
N ALA A 123 7.64 -1.73 -7.22
CA ALA A 123 8.45 -2.84 -6.73
C ALA A 123 9.95 -2.58 -6.86
N ASP A 124 10.36 -1.91 -7.93
CA ASP A 124 11.77 -1.66 -8.25
C ASP A 124 12.23 -0.26 -7.85
N ARG A 125 11.30 0.68 -7.76
CA ARG A 125 11.53 2.04 -7.28
C ARG A 125 10.25 2.69 -6.83
N SER A 126 10.35 3.54 -5.80
CA SER A 126 9.25 4.34 -5.30
C SER A 126 9.67 5.80 -5.17
N ARG A 127 8.70 6.70 -5.10
CA ARG A 127 8.97 8.12 -4.95
C ARG A 127 7.99 8.80 -4.00
N LEU A 128 8.48 9.80 -3.29
CA LEU A 128 7.67 10.78 -2.59
C LEU A 128 8.07 12.19 -3.04
N ASP A 129 7.07 13.02 -3.19
CA ASP A 129 7.19 14.44 -3.49
C ASP A 129 6.82 15.22 -2.22
N PHE A 130 7.69 16.15 -1.81
CA PHE A 130 7.54 16.93 -0.58
C PHE A 130 7.52 18.42 -0.88
N ASP A 131 6.69 19.15 -0.15
CA ASP A 131 6.83 20.60 -0.05
C ASP A 131 8.03 20.93 0.84
N LEU A 132 9.22 21.04 0.24
CA LEU A 132 10.50 21.09 0.91
C LEU A 132 11.51 21.93 0.11
N PRO A 133 11.61 23.24 0.36
CA PRO A 133 12.52 24.12 -0.40
C PRO A 133 13.99 23.70 -0.29
N ASN A 134 14.42 23.28 0.91
CA ASN A 134 15.80 22.92 1.21
C ASN A 134 15.87 21.46 1.66
N PRO A 135 16.09 20.50 0.75
CA PRO A 135 16.19 19.10 1.12
C PRO A 135 17.51 18.82 1.86
N PRO A 136 17.52 17.85 2.79
CA PRO A 136 18.79 17.37 3.36
C PRO A 136 19.65 16.71 2.28
N PRO A 137 20.97 16.56 2.53
CA PRO A 137 21.88 15.80 1.68
C PRO A 137 21.34 14.39 1.42
N LYS A 138 21.50 13.92 0.18
CA LYS A 138 21.05 12.60 -0.24
C LYS A 138 21.61 11.47 0.65
N GLU A 139 22.88 11.59 0.98
CA GLU A 139 23.64 10.63 1.80
C GLU A 139 23.08 10.53 3.22
N ASP A 140 22.64 11.64 3.78
CA ASP A 140 22.05 11.70 5.13
C ASP A 140 20.65 11.03 5.13
N VAL A 141 19.85 11.26 4.08
CA VAL A 141 18.55 10.60 3.91
C VAL A 141 18.75 9.09 3.77
N GLU A 142 19.70 8.64 2.94
CA GLU A 142 19.99 7.23 2.74
C GLU A 142 20.48 6.55 4.01
N ALA A 143 21.42 7.20 4.73
CA ALA A 143 21.94 6.68 5.99
C ALA A 143 20.84 6.58 7.05
N GLY A 144 20.03 7.63 7.23
CA GLY A 144 18.92 7.65 8.18
C GLY A 144 17.87 6.59 7.87
N LEU A 145 17.51 6.43 6.59
CA LEU A 145 16.54 5.41 6.15
C LEU A 145 17.05 4.00 6.47
N ASN A 146 18.30 3.69 6.14
CA ASN A 146 18.86 2.37 6.41
C ASN A 146 19.09 2.11 7.92
N ALA A 147 19.33 3.14 8.72
CA ALA A 147 19.38 3.02 10.18
C ALA A 147 18.01 2.62 10.77
N LEU A 148 16.91 3.25 10.31
CA LEU A 148 15.55 2.90 10.73
C LEU A 148 15.15 1.49 10.27
N ILE A 149 15.59 1.06 9.09
CA ILE A 149 15.39 -0.31 8.60
C ILE A 149 16.13 -1.31 9.49
N ALA A 150 17.40 -1.06 9.78
CA ALA A 150 18.23 -1.94 10.60
C ALA A 150 17.78 -2.03 12.07
N ALA A 151 17.06 -1.02 12.57
CA ALA A 151 16.47 -1.03 13.91
C ALA A 151 15.32 -2.03 14.04
N ASP A 152 14.85 -2.60 12.95
CA ASP A 152 13.85 -3.68 12.87
C ASP A 152 12.58 -3.42 13.70
N HIS A 153 12.01 -2.23 13.55
CA HIS A 153 10.79 -1.81 14.24
C HIS A 153 9.57 -2.64 13.81
N PRO A 154 8.67 -3.01 14.74
CA PRO A 154 7.40 -3.63 14.40
C PRO A 154 6.49 -2.63 13.68
N VAL A 155 5.67 -3.14 12.76
CA VAL A 155 4.63 -2.39 12.04
C VAL A 155 3.26 -2.89 12.49
N HIS A 156 2.46 -2.00 13.06
CA HIS A 156 1.15 -2.32 13.60
C HIS A 156 0.04 -1.62 12.80
N LEU A 157 -1.05 -2.34 12.61
CA LEU A 157 -2.28 -1.81 12.04
C LEU A 157 -3.30 -1.64 13.17
N THR A 158 -3.95 -0.48 13.24
CA THR A 158 -4.96 -0.19 14.26
C THR A 158 -6.13 0.52 13.62
N TRP A 159 -7.34 0.09 13.95
CA TRP A 159 -8.57 0.78 13.59
C TRP A 159 -8.98 1.73 14.70
N VAL A 160 -9.23 2.99 14.35
CA VAL A 160 -9.67 4.04 15.27
C VAL A 160 -10.93 4.70 14.74
N ALA A 161 -11.63 5.45 15.59
CA ALA A 161 -12.74 6.27 15.14
C ALA A 161 -12.27 7.37 14.18
N GLU A 162 -13.05 7.68 13.17
CA GLU A 162 -12.71 8.72 12.17
C GLU A 162 -12.52 10.10 12.80
N SER A 163 -13.18 10.37 13.94
CA SER A 163 -13.06 11.61 14.72
C SER A 163 -11.63 11.92 15.18
N VAL A 164 -10.77 10.91 15.28
CA VAL A 164 -9.34 11.10 15.62
C VAL A 164 -8.63 12.06 14.66
N LEU A 165 -9.08 12.16 13.40
CA LEU A 165 -8.53 13.14 12.45
C LEU A 165 -8.89 14.58 12.78
N ASP A 166 -10.02 14.81 13.43
CA ASP A 166 -10.47 16.14 13.84
C ASP A 166 -9.75 16.57 15.12
N GLU A 167 -9.46 15.59 16.00
CA GLU A 167 -8.71 15.80 17.24
C GLU A 167 -7.20 15.96 16.97
N ASN A 168 -6.67 15.27 15.95
CA ASN A 168 -5.26 15.30 15.60
C ASN A 168 -5.03 15.40 14.07
N PRO A 169 -5.25 16.58 13.47
CA PRO A 169 -5.03 16.80 12.03
C PRO A 169 -3.60 16.51 11.56
N ALA A 170 -2.62 16.58 12.47
CA ALA A 170 -1.20 16.30 12.14
C ALA A 170 -0.91 14.85 11.73
N LEU A 171 -1.85 13.93 11.97
CA LEU A 171 -1.75 12.56 11.46
C LEU A 171 -1.79 12.52 9.93
N VAL A 172 -2.41 13.50 9.26
CA VAL A 172 -2.49 13.57 7.80
C VAL A 172 -1.26 14.29 7.26
N ARG A 173 -0.30 13.51 6.78
CA ARG A 173 0.97 14.02 6.22
C ARG A 173 0.84 14.40 4.74
N THR A 174 -0.22 13.95 4.06
CA THR A 174 -0.44 14.12 2.62
C THR A 174 -1.36 15.29 2.33
N MET A 175 -0.97 16.17 1.39
CA MET A 175 -1.79 17.29 0.92
C MET A 175 -2.82 16.87 -0.13
N SER A 176 -2.42 15.98 -1.04
CA SER A 176 -3.21 15.62 -2.22
C SER A 176 -4.13 14.40 -2.02
N VAL A 177 -3.79 13.50 -1.09
CA VAL A 177 -4.59 12.31 -0.79
C VAL A 177 -5.13 12.46 0.62
N GLN A 178 -6.43 12.70 0.73
CA GLN A 178 -7.10 12.73 2.03
C GLN A 178 -7.51 11.32 2.44
N PRO A 179 -7.41 10.97 3.73
CA PRO A 179 -8.00 9.73 4.24
C PRO A 179 -9.50 9.65 3.91
N PRO A 180 -10.04 8.45 3.67
CA PRO A 180 -11.47 8.31 3.40
C PRO A 180 -12.28 8.84 4.60
N ARG A 181 -13.36 9.58 4.30
CA ARG A 181 -14.33 10.08 5.29
C ARG A 181 -15.68 9.38 5.08
N GLY A 182 -16.50 9.33 6.14
CA GLY A 182 -17.85 8.77 6.09
C GLY A 182 -17.90 7.25 6.25
N THR A 183 -16.79 6.62 6.62
CA THR A 183 -16.74 5.17 6.91
C THR A 183 -16.88 4.86 8.41
N GLY A 184 -16.85 5.90 9.26
CA GLY A 184 -16.92 5.83 10.74
C GLY A 184 -15.64 5.33 11.39
N ARG A 185 -14.72 4.71 10.65
CA ARG A 185 -13.44 4.19 11.15
C ARG A 185 -12.30 4.48 10.19
N LEU A 186 -11.11 4.58 10.74
CA LEU A 186 -9.88 4.89 10.02
C LEU A 186 -8.81 3.87 10.39
N ARG A 187 -8.07 3.36 9.40
CA ARG A 187 -6.91 2.52 9.64
C ARG A 187 -5.67 3.37 9.78
N LEU A 188 -4.97 3.23 10.91
CA LEU A 188 -3.65 3.80 11.16
C LEU A 188 -2.57 2.73 10.99
N VAL A 189 -1.46 3.12 10.39
CA VAL A 189 -0.21 2.36 10.37
C VAL A 189 0.76 3.02 11.33
N ARG A 190 1.23 2.25 12.33
CA ARG A 190 2.23 2.66 13.30
C ARG A 190 3.50 1.86 13.11
N ILE A 191 4.63 2.53 12.98
CA ILE A 191 5.95 1.93 12.96
C ILE A 191 6.66 2.26 14.26
N GLY A 192 7.14 1.26 14.97
CA GLY A 192 7.85 1.42 16.25
C GLY A 192 6.95 1.32 17.48
N PRO A 193 7.47 1.68 18.67
CA PRO A 193 6.78 1.54 19.94
C PRO A 193 5.56 2.45 20.03
N GLU A 194 4.65 2.15 20.94
CA GLU A 194 3.37 2.85 21.06
C GLU A 194 3.51 4.26 21.62
N ASP A 195 4.37 4.41 22.59
CA ASP A 195 4.63 5.67 23.31
C ASP A 195 5.52 6.65 22.53
N ALA A 196 6.33 6.14 21.58
CA ALA A 196 7.23 6.95 20.77
C ALA A 196 7.37 6.39 19.35
N PRO A 197 6.30 6.44 18.53
CA PRO A 197 6.35 5.86 17.19
C PRO A 197 7.33 6.61 16.28
N VAL A 198 8.03 5.83 15.45
CA VAL A 198 8.86 6.36 14.35
C VAL A 198 7.97 7.02 13.30
N ASP A 199 6.84 6.38 13.00
CA ASP A 199 5.80 6.90 12.10
C ASP A 199 4.41 6.47 12.57
N LEU A 200 3.43 7.36 12.41
CA LEU A 200 2.03 7.10 12.68
C LEU A 200 1.18 7.94 11.73
N GLN A 201 0.48 7.28 10.80
CA GLN A 201 -0.37 7.99 9.84
C GLN A 201 -1.49 7.11 9.29
N PRO A 202 -2.58 7.71 8.77
CA PRO A 202 -3.61 6.99 8.03
C PRO A 202 -3.04 6.35 6.77
N CYS A 203 -3.22 5.05 6.61
CA CYS A 203 -2.83 4.37 5.39
C CYS A 203 -3.69 3.14 5.10
N GLY A 204 -4.24 3.04 3.88
CA GLY A 204 -4.99 1.88 3.39
C GLY A 204 -4.14 0.82 2.70
N GLY A 205 -2.85 1.06 2.48
CA GLY A 205 -1.94 0.17 1.75
C GLY A 205 -1.48 -1.06 2.53
N THR A 206 -0.65 -1.88 1.91
CA THR A 206 -0.10 -3.09 2.53
C THR A 206 1.35 -2.85 2.98
N HIS A 207 1.71 -3.41 4.14
CA HIS A 207 3.00 -3.17 4.79
C HIS A 207 3.62 -4.49 5.26
N VAL A 208 4.96 -4.51 5.39
CA VAL A 208 5.68 -5.59 6.03
C VAL A 208 5.41 -5.60 7.53
N ALA A 209 5.62 -6.73 8.19
CA ALA A 209 5.39 -6.85 9.63
C ALA A 209 6.49 -6.16 10.46
N ARG A 210 7.71 -6.06 9.92
CA ARG A 210 8.86 -5.43 10.57
C ARG A 210 9.71 -4.67 9.55
N THR A 211 10.34 -3.57 9.97
CA THR A 211 11.15 -2.74 9.06
C THR A 211 12.39 -3.47 8.53
N GLY A 212 12.92 -4.45 9.24
CA GLY A 212 14.04 -5.27 8.78
C GLY A 212 13.75 -6.05 7.48
N GLU A 213 12.50 -6.41 7.23
CA GLU A 213 12.09 -7.08 6.00
C GLU A 213 12.28 -6.21 4.73
N ILE A 214 12.37 -4.88 4.89
CA ILE A 214 12.57 -3.96 3.77
C ILE A 214 13.89 -4.27 3.04
N GLY A 215 14.91 -4.64 3.78
CA GLY A 215 16.26 -4.75 3.24
C GLY A 215 16.88 -3.38 2.93
N ARG A 216 18.09 -3.38 2.40
CA ARG A 216 18.81 -2.14 2.12
C ARG A 216 18.13 -1.33 1.01
N ILE A 217 18.05 0.00 1.22
CA ILE A 217 17.49 0.96 0.27
C ILE A 217 18.55 1.97 -0.15
N ALA A 218 18.57 2.29 -1.44
CA ALA A 218 19.35 3.42 -1.97
C ALA A 218 18.40 4.60 -2.24
N VAL A 219 18.86 5.81 -1.94
CA VAL A 219 18.28 7.04 -2.45
C VAL A 219 18.89 7.33 -3.81
N LEU A 220 18.15 7.06 -4.87
CA LEU A 220 18.67 7.22 -6.24
C LEU A 220 18.92 8.70 -6.56
N LYS A 221 17.92 9.55 -6.23
CA LYS A 221 17.93 10.95 -6.64
C LYS A 221 17.01 11.81 -5.78
N ILE A 222 17.41 13.07 -5.56
CA ILE A 222 16.56 14.15 -5.05
C ILE A 222 16.43 15.17 -6.18
N GLU A 223 15.22 15.36 -6.72
CA GLU A 223 14.94 16.21 -7.88
C GLU A 223 14.13 17.44 -7.49
N ASN A 224 14.43 18.57 -8.14
CA ASN A 224 13.58 19.75 -8.09
C ASN A 224 12.34 19.55 -8.98
N LYS A 225 11.15 19.78 -8.41
CA LYS A 225 9.85 19.77 -9.14
C LYS A 225 9.13 21.12 -9.02
N GLY A 226 9.88 22.21 -9.12
CA GLY A 226 9.42 23.60 -8.94
C GLY A 226 10.12 24.26 -7.75
N LYS A 227 9.64 25.45 -7.37
CA LYS A 227 10.33 26.29 -6.36
C LYS A 227 10.44 25.62 -4.98
N GLN A 228 9.42 24.90 -4.56
CA GLN A 228 9.31 24.34 -3.20
C GLN A 228 9.21 22.82 -3.20
N ASN A 229 8.94 22.17 -4.33
CA ASN A 229 8.67 20.74 -4.37
C ASN A 229 9.94 19.94 -4.69
N ARG A 230 10.23 18.93 -3.88
CA ARG A 230 11.35 18.00 -4.03
C ARG A 230 10.84 16.58 -4.13
N ARG A 231 11.28 15.88 -5.16
CA ARG A 231 11.02 14.45 -5.37
C ARG A 231 12.20 13.64 -4.88
N ILE A 232 11.97 12.74 -3.94
CA ILE A 232 12.94 11.76 -3.47
C ILE A 232 12.57 10.40 -4.07
N ILE A 233 13.51 9.79 -4.79
CA ILE A 233 13.34 8.49 -5.44
C ILE A 233 14.21 7.48 -4.70
N ILE A 234 13.58 6.39 -4.27
CA ILE A 234 14.22 5.28 -3.56
C ILE A 234 14.07 3.97 -4.32
N ALA A 235 15.03 3.07 -4.15
CA ALA A 235 15.02 1.73 -4.73
C ALA A 235 15.66 0.71 -3.79
N PRO A 236 15.25 -0.58 -3.85
CA PRO A 236 15.93 -1.65 -3.13
C PRO A 236 17.34 -1.86 -3.69
N VAL A 237 18.27 -2.27 -2.83
CA VAL A 237 19.62 -2.66 -3.22
C VAL A 237 19.74 -4.18 -3.15
N GLY A 238 19.90 -4.83 -4.30
CA GLY A 238 20.09 -6.27 -4.42
C GLY A 238 18.83 -7.06 -4.60
#